data_2431ed9be0e3aecf1370fb844a1107ea
#
_entry.id   2431ed9be0e3aecf1370fb844a1107ea
#
_cell.length_a   1.000
_cell.length_b   1.000
_cell.length_c   1.000
_cell.angle_alpha   90.00
_cell.angle_beta   90.00
_cell.angle_gamma   90.00
#
_symmetry.space_group_name_H-M   'P 1'
#
loop_
_entity.id
_entity.type
_entity.pdbx_description
1 polymer ?
#
loop_
_entity_poly.entity_id
_entity_poly.type
_entity_poly.pdbx_seq_one_letter_code
_entity_poly.pdbx_strand_id
1 'polypeptide(L)'
;MKIRIKALSILLAAALLGACSNNSEPDTSEEMTGFRATVDTFCRTIADVDSKINSADTSDPDVISGELITDLNSLNTAFSDFANVDFPSEYVYLEHLADEASDYMNTAVAGYTKAYTDSTLSADQIQSEFDSATEYYDSAFKRIKVIMTFLNGETSEDANVSSGESGTLTDPEP
;
A
#
# COMPACT_ATOMS: atom_id res chain seq x y z
N MET A 1 20.64 13.08 22.12
CA MET A 1 20.28 13.95 20.99
C MET A 1 18.89 13.53 20.56
N LYS A 2 17.86 14.36 20.79
CA LYS A 2 16.48 13.97 20.43
C LYS A 2 16.31 14.21 18.91
N ILE A 3 16.41 13.16 18.13
CA ILE A 3 16.06 13.20 16.71
C ILE A 3 14.54 13.37 16.67
N ARG A 4 14.08 14.55 16.25
CA ARG A 4 12.66 14.77 15.92
C ARG A 4 12.44 14.15 14.54
N ILE A 5 12.16 12.84 14.53
CA ILE A 5 11.63 12.19 13.34
C ILE A 5 10.29 12.88 13.09
N LYS A 6 10.18 13.56 11.96
CA LYS A 6 8.90 14.14 11.53
C LYS A 6 7.94 12.96 11.41
N ALA A 7 6.82 13.02 12.13
CA ALA A 7 5.78 12.03 12.02
C ALA A 7 5.44 11.85 10.53
N LEU A 8 5.63 10.64 10.05
CA LEU A 8 5.28 10.25 8.69
C LEU A 8 3.76 10.32 8.59
N SER A 9 3.24 11.40 8.01
CA SER A 9 1.82 11.49 7.71
C SER A 9 1.56 10.67 6.44
N ILE A 10 1.36 9.36 6.61
CA ILE A 10 0.93 8.47 5.54
C ILE A 10 -0.56 8.72 5.31
N LEU A 11 -0.89 9.67 4.47
CA LEU A 11 -2.26 10.19 4.24
C LEU A 11 -2.88 9.62 2.95
N LEU A 12 -2.63 8.35 2.61
CA LEU A 12 -3.10 7.84 1.31
C LEU A 12 -4.27 6.85 1.35
N ALA A 13 -4.53 6.19 2.48
CA ALA A 13 -5.54 5.11 2.55
C ALA A 13 -6.99 5.60 2.41
N ALA A 14 -7.28 6.86 2.72
CA ALA A 14 -8.65 7.39 2.62
C ALA A 14 -9.20 7.42 1.18
N ALA A 15 -8.35 7.43 0.16
CA ALA A 15 -8.77 7.43 -1.24
C ALA A 15 -9.21 6.04 -1.75
N LEU A 16 -8.74 4.95 -1.13
CA LEU A 16 -9.09 3.60 -1.55
C LEU A 16 -10.48 3.16 -1.04
N LEU A 17 -10.93 3.68 0.10
CA LEU A 17 -12.24 3.34 0.65
C LEU A 17 -13.41 3.80 -0.24
N GLY A 18 -13.22 4.83 -1.04
CA GLY A 18 -14.21 5.28 -2.03
C GLY A 18 -14.27 4.37 -3.27
N ALA A 19 -13.18 3.67 -3.59
CA ALA A 19 -13.09 2.81 -4.75
C ALA A 19 -13.76 1.43 -4.51
N CYS A 20 -13.93 1.00 -3.27
CA CYS A 20 -14.63 -0.24 -2.94
C CYS A 20 -16.17 -0.12 -2.98
N SER A 21 -16.71 1.05 -3.34
CA SER A 21 -18.16 1.29 -3.45
C SER A 21 -18.65 1.02 -4.88
N ASN A 22 -19.20 -0.16 -5.11
CA ASN A 22 -19.64 -0.67 -6.41
C ASN A 22 -20.93 -0.03 -6.92
N ASN A 23 -20.90 0.54 -8.14
CA ASN A 23 -22.06 0.94 -8.92
C ASN A 23 -22.20 0.20 -10.27
N SER A 24 -21.41 -0.84 -10.53
CA SER A 24 -21.57 -1.69 -11.74
C SER A 24 -22.60 -2.77 -11.48
N GLU A 25 -23.40 -3.14 -12.48
CA GLU A 25 -24.25 -4.34 -12.40
C GLU A 25 -23.36 -5.53 -12.06
N PRO A 26 -23.65 -6.25 -10.95
CA PRO A 26 -22.73 -7.28 -10.47
C PRO A 26 -22.75 -8.46 -11.45
N ASP A 27 -21.58 -8.80 -12.00
CA ASP A 27 -21.36 -10.16 -12.45
C ASP A 27 -21.57 -11.06 -11.23
N THR A 28 -22.61 -11.92 -11.30
CA THR A 28 -23.05 -12.79 -10.21
C THR A 28 -22.40 -14.17 -10.29
N SER A 29 -21.34 -14.34 -11.08
CA SER A 29 -20.58 -15.58 -11.08
C SER A 29 -20.02 -15.83 -9.67
N GLU A 30 -19.97 -17.09 -9.27
CA GLU A 30 -19.47 -17.50 -7.97
C GLU A 30 -18.00 -17.09 -7.79
N GLU A 31 -17.22 -17.17 -8.88
CA GLU A 31 -15.82 -16.75 -8.97
C GLU A 31 -15.67 -15.24 -8.69
N MET A 32 -16.46 -14.40 -9.38
CA MET A 32 -16.41 -12.94 -9.19
C MET A 32 -16.87 -12.53 -7.79
N THR A 33 -17.88 -13.20 -7.25
CA THR A 33 -18.38 -12.92 -5.89
C THR A 33 -17.30 -13.22 -4.85
N GLY A 34 -16.59 -14.35 -5.00
CA GLY A 34 -15.48 -14.71 -4.12
C GLY A 34 -14.31 -13.74 -4.22
N PHE A 35 -13.92 -13.37 -5.44
CA PHE A 35 -12.86 -12.41 -5.68
C PHE A 35 -13.17 -11.03 -5.08
N ARG A 36 -14.38 -10.51 -5.28
CA ARG A 36 -14.82 -9.24 -4.68
C ARG A 36 -14.76 -9.25 -3.14
N ALA A 37 -15.14 -10.37 -2.51
CA ALA A 37 -15.03 -10.53 -1.07
C ALA A 37 -13.57 -10.50 -0.58
N THR A 38 -12.65 -11.05 -1.37
CA THR A 38 -11.21 -10.98 -1.09
C THR A 38 -10.67 -9.55 -1.23
N VAL A 39 -11.05 -8.84 -2.28
CA VAL A 39 -10.72 -7.43 -2.49
C VAL A 39 -11.22 -6.57 -1.32
N ASP A 40 -12.47 -6.75 -0.90
CA ASP A 40 -13.05 -6.05 0.26
C ASP A 40 -12.27 -6.32 1.55
N THR A 41 -11.86 -7.57 1.75
CA THR A 41 -11.05 -7.96 2.93
C THR A 41 -9.69 -7.28 2.89
N PHE A 42 -9.01 -7.29 1.76
CA PHE A 42 -7.75 -6.58 1.54
C PHE A 42 -7.88 -5.08 1.85
N CYS A 43 -8.88 -4.40 1.27
CA CYS A 43 -9.11 -2.98 1.50
C CYS A 43 -9.32 -2.65 2.98
N ARG A 44 -10.10 -3.46 3.70
CA ARG A 44 -10.34 -3.27 5.14
C ARG A 44 -9.07 -3.48 5.95
N THR A 45 -8.33 -4.54 5.66
CA THR A 45 -7.06 -4.84 6.34
C THR A 45 -6.09 -3.69 6.21
N ILE A 46 -5.92 -3.15 4.99
CA ILE A 46 -5.05 -1.99 4.75
C ILE A 46 -5.52 -0.78 5.54
N ALA A 47 -6.81 -0.46 5.51
CA ALA A 47 -7.35 0.69 6.22
C ALA A 47 -7.13 0.60 7.74
N ASP A 48 -7.33 -0.59 8.31
CA ASP A 48 -7.12 -0.83 9.73
C ASP A 48 -5.64 -0.70 10.12
N VAL A 49 -4.73 -1.29 9.32
CA VAL A 49 -3.29 -1.23 9.58
C VAL A 49 -2.76 0.19 9.39
N ASP A 50 -3.17 0.89 8.31
CA ASP A 50 -2.77 2.27 8.06
C ASP A 50 -3.21 3.20 9.21
N SER A 51 -4.42 3.02 9.72
CA SER A 51 -4.91 3.77 10.89
C SER A 51 -4.04 3.55 12.12
N LYS A 52 -3.56 2.33 12.36
CA LYS A 52 -2.66 2.00 13.48
C LYS A 52 -1.28 2.63 13.29
N ILE A 53 -0.69 2.49 12.11
CA ILE A 53 0.61 3.08 11.76
C ILE A 53 0.56 4.61 11.97
N ASN A 54 -0.49 5.28 11.48
CA ASN A 54 -0.66 6.73 11.60
C ASN A 54 -0.91 7.20 13.05
N SER A 55 -1.42 6.34 13.91
CA SER A 55 -1.67 6.65 15.33
C SER A 55 -0.52 6.28 16.26
N ALA A 56 0.50 5.55 15.77
CA ALA A 56 1.63 5.09 16.56
C ALA A 56 2.47 6.26 17.10
N ASP A 57 2.82 6.22 18.39
CA ASP A 57 3.75 7.19 18.98
C ASP A 57 5.20 6.84 18.63
N THR A 58 5.69 7.41 17.54
CA THR A 58 7.07 7.21 17.08
C THR A 58 8.12 7.89 17.96
N SER A 59 7.73 8.53 19.05
CA SER A 59 8.67 9.03 20.06
C SER A 59 9.00 7.99 21.16
N ASP A 60 8.21 6.93 21.24
CA ASP A 60 8.38 5.83 22.19
C ASP A 60 9.08 4.63 21.52
N PRO A 61 10.31 4.27 21.94
CA PRO A 61 11.04 3.13 21.37
C PRO A 61 10.33 1.77 21.55
N ASP A 62 9.54 1.62 22.62
CA ASP A 62 8.82 0.36 22.87
C ASP A 62 7.63 0.22 21.89
N VAL A 63 6.95 1.33 21.56
CA VAL A 63 5.92 1.37 20.51
C VAL A 63 6.52 1.08 19.13
N ILE A 64 7.68 1.68 18.81
CA ILE A 64 8.36 1.41 17.53
C ILE A 64 8.72 -0.07 17.41
N SER A 65 9.41 -0.64 18.40
CA SER A 65 9.90 -2.02 18.32
C SER A 65 8.81 -3.08 18.42
N GLY A 66 7.71 -2.79 19.08
CA GLY A 66 6.59 -3.71 19.29
C GLY A 66 5.46 -3.54 18.26
N GLU A 67 4.76 -2.42 18.35
CA GLU A 67 3.52 -2.21 17.61
C GLU A 67 3.77 -1.80 16.15
N LEU A 68 4.56 -0.76 15.93
CA LEU A 68 4.77 -0.19 14.60
C LEU A 68 5.39 -1.20 13.62
N ILE A 69 6.43 -1.92 14.04
CA ILE A 69 7.07 -2.94 13.19
C ILE A 69 6.11 -4.10 12.92
N THR A 70 5.28 -4.47 13.88
CA THR A 70 4.25 -5.49 13.69
C THR A 70 3.20 -5.05 12.67
N ASP A 71 2.76 -3.80 12.74
CA ASP A 71 1.77 -3.24 11.81
C ASP A 71 2.35 -3.09 10.39
N LEU A 72 3.61 -2.65 10.26
CA LEU A 72 4.31 -2.63 8.96
C LEU A 72 4.40 -4.04 8.34
N ASN A 73 4.73 -5.06 9.13
CA ASN A 73 4.76 -6.44 8.65
C ASN A 73 3.35 -6.95 8.28
N SER A 74 2.32 -6.54 9.01
CA SER A 74 0.93 -6.87 8.69
C SER A 74 0.49 -6.26 7.35
N LEU A 75 0.95 -5.03 7.07
CA LEU A 75 0.73 -4.39 5.79
C LEU A 75 1.41 -5.18 4.64
N ASN A 76 2.69 -5.53 4.81
CA ASN A 76 3.41 -6.35 3.83
C ASN A 76 2.72 -7.70 3.59
N THR A 77 2.26 -8.35 4.65
CA THR A 77 1.52 -9.61 4.54
C THR A 77 0.23 -9.43 3.73
N ALA A 78 -0.54 -8.38 3.98
CA ALA A 78 -1.77 -8.12 3.24
C ALA A 78 -1.54 -7.95 1.74
N PHE A 79 -0.47 -7.24 1.35
CA PHE A 79 -0.09 -7.09 -0.07
C PHE A 79 0.36 -8.41 -0.68
N SER A 80 1.17 -9.20 0.05
CA SER A 80 1.60 -10.52 -0.40
C SER A 80 0.43 -11.49 -0.56
N ASP A 81 -0.50 -11.50 0.39
CA ASP A 81 -1.68 -12.35 0.32
C ASP A 81 -2.56 -11.96 -0.88
N PHE A 82 -2.71 -10.66 -1.15
CA PHE A 82 -3.46 -10.17 -2.30
C PHE A 82 -2.80 -10.53 -3.64
N ALA A 83 -1.48 -10.48 -3.74
CA ALA A 83 -0.73 -10.88 -4.93
C ALA A 83 -0.86 -12.39 -5.22
N ASN A 84 -1.12 -13.21 -4.19
CA ASN A 84 -1.30 -14.66 -4.35
C ASN A 84 -2.76 -15.08 -4.63
N VAL A 85 -3.68 -14.13 -4.81
CA VAL A 85 -5.07 -14.42 -5.16
C VAL A 85 -5.19 -14.73 -6.65
N ASP A 86 -5.91 -15.79 -7.00
CA ASP A 86 -6.28 -16.07 -8.38
C ASP A 86 -7.27 -15.02 -8.87
N PHE A 87 -6.89 -14.23 -9.88
CA PHE A 87 -7.76 -13.25 -10.50
C PHE A 87 -8.73 -13.93 -11.45
N PRO A 88 -10.01 -13.51 -11.52
CA PRO A 88 -10.95 -13.99 -12.53
C PRO A 88 -10.40 -13.80 -13.95
N SER A 89 -10.77 -14.69 -14.87
CA SER A 89 -10.21 -14.73 -16.22
C SER A 89 -10.29 -13.39 -16.98
N GLU A 90 -11.29 -12.56 -16.67
CA GLU A 90 -11.45 -11.23 -17.26
C GLU A 90 -10.49 -10.19 -16.68
N TYR A 91 -9.89 -10.44 -15.50
CA TYR A 91 -8.96 -9.54 -14.80
C TYR A 91 -7.55 -10.11 -14.65
N VAL A 92 -7.26 -11.29 -15.20
CA VAL A 92 -5.95 -11.94 -15.10
C VAL A 92 -4.80 -11.04 -15.56
N TYR A 93 -5.07 -10.13 -16.48
CA TYR A 93 -4.08 -9.15 -16.95
C TYR A 93 -3.66 -8.12 -15.89
N LEU A 94 -4.35 -8.05 -14.75
CA LEU A 94 -4.01 -7.18 -13.62
C LEU A 94 -3.13 -7.88 -12.57
N GLU A 95 -2.95 -9.20 -12.62
CA GLU A 95 -2.15 -9.97 -11.65
C GLU A 95 -0.75 -9.39 -11.49
N HIS A 96 -0.09 -9.06 -12.62
CA HIS A 96 1.27 -8.48 -12.56
C HIS A 96 1.33 -7.17 -11.78
N LEU A 97 0.26 -6.37 -11.73
CA LEU A 97 0.21 -5.16 -10.91
C LEU A 97 0.10 -5.49 -9.42
N ALA A 98 -0.56 -6.59 -9.07
CA ALA A 98 -0.62 -7.05 -7.68
C ALA A 98 0.76 -7.58 -7.23
N ASP A 99 1.46 -8.31 -8.09
CA ASP A 99 2.84 -8.75 -7.85
C ASP A 99 3.79 -7.56 -7.64
N GLU A 100 3.77 -6.58 -8.55
CA GLU A 100 4.57 -5.36 -8.43
C GLU A 100 4.24 -4.59 -7.14
N ALA A 101 2.95 -4.47 -6.79
CA ALA A 101 2.52 -3.81 -5.57
C ALA A 101 3.08 -4.51 -4.32
N SER A 102 3.09 -5.85 -4.31
CA SER A 102 3.66 -6.65 -3.24
C SER A 102 5.18 -6.44 -3.11
N ASP A 103 5.90 -6.46 -4.23
CA ASP A 103 7.35 -6.25 -4.25
C ASP A 103 7.74 -4.85 -3.74
N TYR A 104 7.02 -3.83 -4.18
CA TYR A 104 7.23 -2.46 -3.70
C TYR A 104 6.90 -2.32 -2.22
N MET A 105 5.80 -2.91 -1.76
CA MET A 105 5.44 -2.87 -0.33
C MET A 105 6.49 -3.57 0.53
N ASN A 106 7.00 -4.72 0.09
CA ASN A 106 8.07 -5.43 0.76
C ASN A 106 9.33 -4.55 0.90
N THR A 107 9.71 -3.86 -0.17
CA THR A 107 10.86 -2.94 -0.18
C THR A 107 10.62 -1.75 0.75
N ALA A 108 9.43 -1.16 0.72
CA ALA A 108 9.05 -0.06 1.59
C ALA A 108 9.13 -0.45 3.08
N VAL A 109 8.53 -1.59 3.44
CA VAL A 109 8.53 -2.07 4.83
C VAL A 109 9.94 -2.39 5.32
N ALA A 110 10.80 -2.96 4.47
CA ALA A 110 12.20 -3.19 4.79
C ALA A 110 12.95 -1.87 5.07
N GLY A 111 12.75 -0.85 4.24
CA GLY A 111 13.35 0.48 4.41
C GLY A 111 12.87 1.17 5.69
N TYR A 112 11.57 1.20 5.96
CA TYR A 112 11.03 1.74 7.21
C TYR A 112 11.56 1.00 8.43
N THR A 113 11.56 -0.34 8.41
CA THR A 113 12.09 -1.16 9.51
C THR A 113 13.55 -0.83 9.77
N LYS A 114 14.37 -0.73 8.72
CA LYS A 114 15.79 -0.36 8.83
C LYS A 114 15.95 1.05 9.43
N ALA A 115 15.21 2.03 8.93
CA ALA A 115 15.26 3.41 9.43
C ALA A 115 14.89 3.52 10.92
N TYR A 116 13.97 2.69 11.40
CA TYR A 116 13.55 2.69 12.80
C TYR A 116 14.47 1.88 13.72
N THR A 117 15.10 0.80 13.23
CA THR A 117 15.78 -0.17 14.10
C THR A 117 17.29 -0.15 13.99
N ASP A 118 17.88 0.35 12.90
CA ASP A 118 19.32 0.36 12.71
C ASP A 118 19.97 1.57 13.42
N SER A 119 20.47 1.33 14.63
CA SER A 119 21.12 2.33 15.46
C SER A 119 22.47 2.80 14.92
N THR A 120 23.00 2.20 13.86
CA THR A 120 24.27 2.57 13.23
C THR A 120 24.13 3.67 12.18
N LEU A 121 22.91 3.97 11.75
CA LEU A 121 22.63 4.98 10.74
C LEU A 121 22.82 6.41 11.32
N SER A 122 23.39 7.28 10.51
CA SER A 122 23.37 8.73 10.76
C SER A 122 21.96 9.30 10.50
N ALA A 123 21.69 10.51 11.00
CA ALA A 123 20.41 11.18 10.78
C ALA A 123 20.07 11.37 9.29
N ASP A 124 21.08 11.69 8.46
CA ASP A 124 20.89 11.85 7.01
C ASP A 124 20.60 10.51 6.33
N GLN A 125 21.23 9.42 6.78
CA GLN A 125 20.94 8.08 6.28
C GLN A 125 19.53 7.61 6.68
N ILE A 126 19.10 7.86 7.92
CA ILE A 126 17.73 7.58 8.37
C ILE A 126 16.72 8.32 7.48
N GLN A 127 16.96 9.63 7.22
CA GLN A 127 16.06 10.39 6.35
C GLN A 127 16.04 9.82 4.94
N SER A 128 17.18 9.45 4.36
CA SER A 128 17.26 8.84 3.04
C SER A 128 16.54 7.51 2.95
N GLU A 129 16.63 6.66 3.99
CA GLU A 129 15.87 5.39 4.04
C GLU A 129 14.36 5.66 4.11
N PHE A 130 13.91 6.66 4.89
CA PHE A 130 12.50 7.04 4.92
C PHE A 130 11.99 7.57 3.59
N ASP A 131 12.75 8.45 2.93
CA ASP A 131 12.36 9.03 1.66
C ASP A 131 12.23 7.93 0.59
N SER A 132 13.23 7.04 0.50
CA SER A 132 13.20 5.90 -0.41
C SER A 132 12.04 4.93 -0.09
N ALA A 133 11.84 4.57 1.18
CA ALA A 133 10.73 3.70 1.58
C ALA A 133 9.36 4.30 1.22
N THR A 134 9.22 5.63 1.34
CA THR A 134 7.98 6.34 0.96
C THR A 134 7.73 6.26 -0.53
N GLU A 135 8.74 6.39 -1.38
CA GLU A 135 8.60 6.25 -2.84
C GLU A 135 8.13 4.85 -3.24
N TYR A 136 8.67 3.81 -2.62
CA TYR A 136 8.22 2.43 -2.82
C TYR A 136 6.80 2.19 -2.31
N TYR A 137 6.47 2.72 -1.13
CA TYR A 137 5.12 2.68 -0.58
C TYR A 137 4.09 3.30 -1.54
N ASP A 138 4.36 4.51 -2.01
CA ASP A 138 3.50 5.21 -2.98
C ASP A 138 3.36 4.43 -4.28
N SER A 139 4.44 3.80 -4.75
CA SER A 139 4.43 2.96 -5.95
C SER A 139 3.55 1.73 -5.78
N ALA A 140 3.59 1.07 -4.61
CA ALA A 140 2.69 -0.05 -4.29
C ALA A 140 1.22 0.39 -4.36
N PHE A 141 0.87 1.49 -3.70
CA PHE A 141 -0.51 2.00 -3.69
C PHE A 141 -0.99 2.49 -5.07
N LYS A 142 -0.10 3.04 -5.90
CA LYS A 142 -0.43 3.39 -7.29
C LYS A 142 -0.88 2.16 -8.09
N ARG A 143 -0.21 1.00 -7.93
CA ARG A 143 -0.60 -0.26 -8.60
C ARG A 143 -1.97 -0.73 -8.11
N ILE A 144 -2.18 -0.75 -6.81
CA ILE A 144 -3.50 -1.12 -6.24
C ILE A 144 -4.59 -0.18 -6.74
N LYS A 145 -4.35 1.12 -6.80
CA LYS A 145 -5.32 2.09 -7.32
C LYS A 145 -5.73 1.77 -8.76
N VAL A 146 -4.78 1.41 -9.62
CA VAL A 146 -5.06 1.00 -11.00
C VAL A 146 -5.95 -0.25 -11.01
N ILE A 147 -5.61 -1.28 -10.23
CA ILE A 147 -6.42 -2.50 -10.12
C ILE A 147 -7.85 -2.13 -9.71
N MET A 148 -8.04 -1.34 -8.65
CA MET A 148 -9.36 -0.96 -8.15
C MET A 148 -10.16 -0.15 -9.18
N THR A 149 -9.52 0.72 -9.95
CA THR A 149 -10.16 1.47 -11.02
C THR A 149 -10.76 0.54 -12.07
N PHE A 150 -10.01 -0.47 -12.51
CA PHE A 150 -10.53 -1.45 -13.48
C PHE A 150 -11.65 -2.33 -12.89
N LEU A 151 -11.52 -2.77 -11.64
CA LEU A 151 -12.56 -3.55 -10.96
C LEU A 151 -13.86 -2.79 -10.76
N ASN A 152 -13.82 -1.47 -10.73
CA ASN A 152 -15.00 -0.59 -10.66
C ASN A 152 -15.58 -0.25 -12.03
N GLY A 153 -15.05 -0.82 -13.12
CA GLY A 153 -15.51 -0.56 -14.48
C GLY A 153 -15.09 0.80 -15.04
N GLU A 154 -14.15 1.49 -14.40
CA GLU A 154 -13.58 2.74 -14.90
C GLU A 154 -12.49 2.44 -15.94
N THR A 155 -12.30 3.36 -16.89
CA THR A 155 -11.22 3.22 -17.89
C THR A 155 -9.91 3.77 -17.34
N SER A 156 -8.79 3.38 -17.96
CA SER A 156 -7.47 3.89 -17.58
C SER A 156 -7.34 5.43 -17.71
N GLU A 157 -8.19 6.06 -18.52
CA GLU A 157 -8.26 7.52 -18.65
C GLU A 157 -8.85 8.16 -17.38
N ASP A 158 -9.86 7.53 -16.78
CA ASP A 158 -10.49 8.00 -15.53
C ASP A 158 -9.53 7.88 -14.34
N ALA A 159 -8.70 6.82 -14.31
CA ALA A 159 -7.66 6.64 -13.29
C ALA A 159 -6.63 7.77 -13.28
N ASN A 160 -6.31 8.32 -14.44
CA ASN A 160 -5.30 9.36 -14.60
C ASN A 160 -5.82 10.75 -14.22
N VAL A 161 -7.09 11.04 -14.49
CA VAL A 161 -7.74 12.34 -14.18
C VAL A 161 -7.98 12.51 -12.68
N SER A 162 -8.30 11.43 -11.97
CA SER A 162 -8.57 11.47 -10.53
C SER A 162 -7.33 11.76 -9.67
N SER A 163 -6.11 11.56 -10.20
CA SER A 163 -4.88 11.72 -9.41
C SER A 163 -4.23 13.11 -9.50
N GLY A 164 -4.71 14.03 -10.37
CA GLY A 164 -4.17 15.40 -10.48
C GLY A 164 -2.68 15.49 -10.85
N GLU A 165 -2.04 14.36 -11.06
CA GLU A 165 -0.64 14.27 -11.49
C GLU A 165 -0.56 13.48 -12.78
N SER A 166 -0.07 14.14 -13.82
CA SER A 166 0.31 13.55 -15.10
C SER A 166 1.59 12.72 -14.89
N GLY A 167 1.47 11.59 -14.18
CA GLY A 167 2.58 10.70 -13.90
C GLY A 167 2.34 9.36 -14.58
N THR A 168 3.13 9.05 -15.59
CA THR A 168 3.40 7.67 -15.99
C THR A 168 3.76 6.85 -14.76
N LEU A 169 3.26 5.61 -14.67
CA LEU A 169 3.74 4.64 -13.70
C LEU A 169 5.26 4.48 -13.94
N THR A 170 6.06 5.17 -13.16
CA THR A 170 7.52 5.03 -13.20
C THR A 170 7.94 4.27 -11.97
N ASP A 171 8.83 3.32 -12.17
CA ASP A 171 9.47 2.60 -11.07
C ASP A 171 10.42 3.54 -10.34
N PRO A 172 10.56 3.46 -9.01
CA PRO A 172 11.61 4.16 -8.30
C PRO A 172 12.97 3.67 -8.81
N GLU A 173 13.89 4.58 -9.06
CA GLU A 173 15.26 4.21 -9.43
C GLU A 173 15.96 3.56 -8.21
N PRO A 174 16.81 2.54 -8.45
CA PRO A 174 17.51 1.80 -7.39
C PRO A 174 18.56 2.63 -6.65
#